data_d0acb495b5c1c686fc5a021ed1e2863a
#
_entry.id   d0acb495b5c1c686fc5a021ed1e2863a
#
_cell.length_a   1.000
_cell.length_b   1.000
_cell.length_c   1.000
_cell.angle_alpha   90.00
_cell.angle_beta   90.00
_cell.angle_gamma   90.00
#
_symmetry.space_group_name_H-M   'P 1'
#
loop_
_entity.id
_entity.type
_entity.pdbx_description
1 polymer ?
#
loop_
_entity_poly.entity_id
_entity_poly.type
_entity_poly.pdbx_seq_one_letter_code
_entity_poly.pdbx_strand_id
1 'polypeptide(L)'
;MIKIIMHGCSGKMGKVVCSIIKEDTECEIVAGIDPFGEDLEFPVFKTISECNVDADVIIDFSAVAAIPPLLEYSVRKSIPVV
;
A
#
# COMPACT_ATOMS: atom_id res chain seq x y z
N MET A 1 16.09 0.10 5.07
CA MET A 1 15.00 0.91 4.48
C MET A 1 13.65 0.29 4.82
N ILE A 2 12.72 1.08 5.29
CA ILE A 2 11.37 0.61 5.64
C ILE A 2 10.58 0.42 4.36
N LYS A 3 10.07 -0.79 4.15
CA LYS A 3 9.29 -1.14 2.95
C LYS A 3 7.81 -0.99 3.23
N ILE A 4 7.13 -0.22 2.39
CA ILE A 4 5.74 0.16 2.59
C ILE A 4 4.86 -0.33 1.44
N ILE A 5 3.71 -0.93 1.78
CA ILE A 5 2.61 -1.14 0.83
C ILE A 5 1.63 0.01 1.03
N MET A 6 1.33 0.73 -0.04
CA MET A 6 0.38 1.83 0.00
C MET A 6 -1.00 1.34 -0.48
N HIS A 7 -1.92 1.14 0.46
CA HIS A 7 -3.27 0.70 0.16
C HIS A 7 -4.16 1.91 -0.13
N GLY A 8 -4.68 2.00 -1.34
CA GLY A 8 -5.38 3.19 -1.83
C GLY A 8 -4.42 4.21 -2.45
N CYS A 9 -3.39 3.75 -3.15
CA CYS A 9 -2.28 4.59 -3.65
C CYS A 9 -2.70 5.64 -4.67
N SER A 10 -3.78 5.41 -5.42
CA SER A 10 -4.23 6.34 -6.47
C SER A 10 -5.24 7.36 -5.99
N GLY A 11 -5.69 7.27 -4.73
CA GLY A 11 -6.55 8.26 -4.13
C GLY A 11 -5.79 9.55 -3.83
N LYS A 12 -6.55 10.59 -3.51
CA LYS A 12 -5.98 11.93 -3.26
C LYS A 12 -4.92 11.92 -2.15
N MET A 13 -5.27 11.35 -1.00
CA MET A 13 -4.34 11.26 0.14
C MET A 13 -3.21 10.27 -0.14
N GLY A 14 -3.51 9.18 -0.83
CA GLY A 14 -2.48 8.20 -1.22
C GLY A 14 -1.39 8.84 -2.05
N LYS A 15 -1.78 9.66 -3.03
CA LYS A 15 -0.81 10.37 -3.89
C LYS A 15 0.06 11.34 -3.11
N VAL A 16 -0.53 12.08 -2.16
CA VAL A 16 0.21 13.03 -1.32
C VAL A 16 1.24 12.28 -0.47
N VAL A 17 0.83 11.20 0.18
CA VAL A 17 1.73 10.42 1.04
C VAL A 17 2.82 9.75 0.22
N CYS A 18 2.49 9.24 -0.97
CA CYS A 18 3.51 8.69 -1.88
C CYS A 18 4.58 9.71 -2.22
N SER A 19 4.19 10.96 -2.48
CA SER A 19 5.15 12.04 -2.75
C SER A 19 6.07 12.30 -1.57
N ILE A 20 5.53 12.29 -0.36
CA ILE A 20 6.31 12.50 0.87
C ILE A 20 7.30 11.36 1.07
N ILE A 21 6.86 10.12 0.91
CA ILE A 21 7.72 8.94 1.09
C ILE A 21 8.83 8.90 0.05
N LYS A 22 8.55 9.32 -1.18
CA LYS A 22 9.53 9.36 -2.26
C LYS A 22 10.74 10.25 -1.90
N GLU A 23 10.51 11.31 -1.15
CA GLU A 23 11.57 12.21 -0.71
C GLU A 23 12.32 11.71 0.53
N ASP A 24 11.81 10.66 1.18
CA ASP A 24 12.42 10.10 2.38
C ASP A 24 13.48 9.07 2.01
N THR A 25 14.68 9.18 2.60
CA THR A 25 15.78 8.26 2.33
C THR A 25 15.73 6.97 3.15
N GLU A 26 14.83 6.89 4.13
CA GLU A 26 14.71 5.73 5.03
C GLU A 26 13.51 4.84 4.71
N CYS A 27 12.63 5.28 3.81
CA CYS A 27 11.41 4.57 3.44
C CYS A 27 11.33 4.41 1.93
N GLU A 28 10.68 3.33 1.50
CA GLU A 28 10.33 3.17 0.09
C GLU A 28 8.97 2.49 -0.05
N ILE A 29 8.22 2.86 -1.08
CA ILE A 29 6.99 2.15 -1.43
C ILE A 29 7.37 1.02 -2.37
N VAL A 30 7.08 -0.21 -1.95
CA VAL A 30 7.40 -1.41 -2.73
C VAL A 30 6.20 -1.93 -3.53
N ALA A 31 4.98 -1.52 -3.17
CA ALA A 31 3.77 -1.87 -3.90
C ALA A 31 2.64 -0.91 -3.54
N GLY A 32 1.71 -0.77 -4.46
CA GLY A 32 0.47 -0.03 -4.23
C GLY A 32 -0.74 -0.92 -4.47
N ILE A 33 -1.86 -0.61 -3.83
CA ILE A 33 -3.13 -1.32 -4.02
C ILE A 33 -4.19 -0.29 -4.37
N ASP A 34 -4.81 -0.45 -5.52
CA ASP A 34 -5.91 0.42 -5.93
C ASP A 34 -6.64 -0.20 -7.12
N PRO A 35 -7.98 -0.42 -7.06
CA PRO A 35 -8.72 -1.02 -8.17
C PRO A 35 -8.72 -0.18 -9.44
N PHE A 36 -8.47 1.12 -9.33
CA PHE A 36 -8.44 2.06 -10.44
C PHE A 36 -7.03 2.53 -10.79
N GLY A 37 -6.02 2.00 -10.09
CA GLY A 37 -4.64 2.43 -10.27
C GLY A 37 -3.94 1.75 -11.43
N GLU A 38 -2.91 2.41 -11.94
CA GLU A 38 -1.98 1.87 -12.91
C GLU A 38 -0.61 1.77 -12.26
N ASP A 39 0.28 0.95 -12.82
CA ASP A 39 1.64 0.86 -12.32
C ASP A 39 2.31 2.23 -12.33
N LEU A 40 3.00 2.52 -11.24
CA LEU A 40 3.75 3.75 -11.04
C LEU A 40 5.25 3.42 -11.05
N GLU A 41 6.02 4.00 -10.13
CA GLU A 41 7.41 3.60 -9.92
C GLU A 41 7.50 2.26 -9.17
N PHE A 42 6.36 1.73 -8.73
CA PHE A 42 6.19 0.46 -8.06
C PHE A 42 4.97 -0.26 -8.66
N PRO A 43 4.89 -1.60 -8.54
CA PRO A 43 3.73 -2.32 -9.04
C PRO A 43 2.47 -1.96 -8.26
N VAL A 44 1.35 -1.85 -8.96
CA VAL A 44 0.04 -1.56 -8.37
C VAL A 44 -0.90 -2.74 -8.64
N PHE A 45 -1.41 -3.33 -7.56
CA PHE A 45 -2.35 -4.43 -7.62
C PHE A 45 -3.77 -3.91 -7.40
N LYS A 46 -4.75 -4.55 -8.01
CA LYS A 46 -6.15 -4.12 -7.88
C LYS A 46 -6.73 -4.44 -6.51
N THR A 47 -6.30 -5.54 -5.91
CA THR A 47 -6.72 -5.95 -4.57
C THR A 47 -5.51 -6.37 -3.76
N ILE A 48 -5.62 -6.24 -2.43
CA ILE A 48 -4.52 -6.62 -1.54
C ILE A 48 -4.19 -8.11 -1.63
N SER A 49 -5.18 -8.96 -1.92
CA SER A 49 -4.96 -10.40 -2.03
C SER A 49 -4.08 -10.78 -3.22
N GLU A 50 -3.98 -9.94 -4.23
CA GLU A 50 -3.11 -10.16 -5.38
C GLU A 50 -1.67 -9.76 -5.12
N CYS A 51 -1.42 -9.00 -4.05
CA CYS A 51 -0.09 -8.49 -3.74
C CYS A 51 0.80 -9.63 -3.23
N ASN A 52 1.93 -9.82 -3.88
CA ASN A 52 2.93 -10.83 -3.53
C ASN A 52 4.25 -10.21 -3.11
N VAL A 53 4.25 -8.93 -2.78
CA VAL A 53 5.45 -8.20 -2.38
C VAL A 53 5.51 -8.13 -0.86
N ASP A 54 6.65 -8.47 -0.27
CA ASP A 54 6.86 -8.36 1.17
C ASP A 54 7.09 -6.90 1.57
N ALA A 55 6.60 -6.55 2.74
CA ALA A 55 6.75 -5.20 3.29
C ALA A 55 6.79 -5.22 4.81
N ASP A 56 7.20 -4.10 5.39
CA ASP A 56 7.27 -3.93 6.84
C ASP A 56 5.99 -3.34 7.42
N VAL A 57 5.25 -2.59 6.61
CA VAL A 57 4.04 -1.89 7.05
C VAL A 57 3.12 -1.62 5.86
N ILE A 58 1.82 -1.56 6.13
CA ILE A 58 0.80 -1.13 5.18
C ILE A 58 0.23 0.20 5.66
N ILE A 59 0.21 1.20 4.79
CA ILE A 59 -0.47 2.47 5.06
C ILE A 59 -1.78 2.47 4.28
N ASP A 60 -2.90 2.71 4.97
CA ASP A 60 -4.23 2.59 4.37
C ASP A 60 -4.96 3.92 4.24
N PHE A 61 -5.30 4.25 2.99
CA PHE A 61 -6.21 5.35 2.63
C PHE A 61 -7.31 4.85 1.69
N SER A 62 -7.66 3.58 1.79
CA SER A 62 -8.66 2.97 0.92
C SER A 62 -10.09 3.23 1.39
N ALA A 63 -11.06 2.81 0.58
CA ALA A 63 -12.47 2.85 0.95
C ALA A 63 -12.78 1.80 2.03
N VAL A 64 -13.83 2.05 2.80
CA VAL A 64 -14.26 1.17 3.90
C VAL A 64 -14.48 -0.27 3.44
N ALA A 65 -15.02 -0.47 2.24
CA ALA A 65 -15.26 -1.80 1.68
C ALA A 65 -13.99 -2.64 1.50
N ALA A 66 -12.82 -2.00 1.42
CA ALA A 66 -11.55 -2.70 1.24
C ALA A 66 -10.91 -3.13 2.58
N ILE A 67 -11.47 -2.73 3.72
CA ILE A 67 -10.89 -2.99 5.04
C ILE A 67 -10.90 -4.47 5.42
N PRO A 68 -12.00 -5.24 5.28
CA PRO A 68 -11.98 -6.65 5.68
C PRO A 68 -10.88 -7.48 4.98
N PRO A 69 -10.72 -7.43 3.64
CA PRO A 69 -9.61 -8.14 3.00
C PRO A 69 -8.24 -7.64 3.45
N LEU A 70 -8.11 -6.35 3.73
CA LEU A 70 -6.87 -5.76 4.20
C LEU A 70 -6.47 -6.31 5.57
N LEU A 71 -7.41 -6.38 6.51
CA LEU A 71 -7.14 -6.91 7.85
C LEU A 71 -6.79 -8.40 7.81
N GLU A 72 -7.47 -9.17 6.97
CA GLU A 72 -7.16 -10.58 6.77
C GLU A 72 -5.72 -10.75 6.26
N TYR A 73 -5.35 -9.97 5.27
CA TYR A 73 -4.00 -9.99 4.71
C TYR A 73 -2.95 -9.61 5.76
N SER A 74 -3.22 -8.55 6.51
CA SER A 74 -2.33 -8.06 7.57
C SER A 74 -2.04 -9.14 8.60
N VAL A 75 -3.07 -9.83 9.07
CA VAL A 75 -2.93 -10.92 10.05
C VAL A 75 -2.18 -12.10 9.46
N ARG A 76 -2.55 -12.53 8.27
CA ARG A 76 -1.93 -13.69 7.60
C ARG A 76 -0.45 -13.46 7.31
N LYS A 77 -0.08 -12.26 6.92
CA LYS A 77 1.30 -11.89 6.59
C LYS A 77 2.08 -11.32 7.76
N SER A 78 1.41 -11.09 8.89
CA SER A 78 2.02 -10.44 10.06
C SER A 78 2.62 -9.07 9.73
N ILE A 79 1.91 -8.29 8.91
CA ILE A 79 2.32 -6.94 8.52
C ILE A 79 1.36 -5.94 9.17
N PRO A 80 1.85 -5.01 10.02
CA PRO A 80 0.99 -4.02 10.65
C PRO A 80 0.38 -3.04 9.66
N VAL A 81 -0.80 -2.53 9.98
CA VAL A 81 -1.52 -1.51 9.21
C VAL A 81 -1.60 -0.22 10.01
N VAL A 82 -1.33 0.87 9.35
CA VAL A 82 -1.45 2.22 9.93
C VAL A 82 -2.62 2.98 9.29
#